data_489952948d76ed7faef772ea242044cd
#
_entry.id   489952948d76ed7faef772ea242044cd
#
_cell.length_a   1.000
_cell.length_b   1.000
_cell.length_c   1.000
_cell.angle_alpha   90.00
_cell.angle_beta   90.00
_cell.angle_gamma   90.00
#
_symmetry.space_group_name_H-M   'P 1'
#
loop_
_entity.id
_entity.type
_entity.pdbx_description
1 polymer ?
#
loop_
_entity_poly.entity_id
_entity_poly.type
_entity_poly.pdbx_seq_one_letter_code
_entity_poly.pdbx_strand_id
1 'polypeptide(L)'
;MTDEEIRQELRNKKKKQRVRKRIIAAVLAVAVFATAGWFTGKSIGNNKYDKEMKQFTSVVEDKPLINTAMSQLGNVGGEPFWTWFGFGMHVDWCAIFVSWCEDQCGFIKNDKAPSFAMVADGAAWFQRHKQWLGEEEAPAAGDLVFFDWNQDKELDHVGIVTSVVNDKLFTVEGNSGDRCRQKRYALTDPVIAGYARIPE
;
A
#
# COMPACT_ATOMS: atom_id res chain seq x y z
N MET A 1 -13.14 6.18 35.06
CA MET A 1 -11.78 6.25 34.53
C MET A 1 -10.86 6.65 35.65
N THR A 2 -9.89 5.85 35.98
CA THR A 2 -8.94 6.12 37.08
C THR A 2 -7.88 7.12 36.61
N ASP A 3 -7.22 7.82 37.56
CA ASP A 3 -6.12 8.76 37.24
C ASP A 3 -4.99 8.07 36.47
N GLU A 4 -4.82 6.79 36.66
CA GLU A 4 -3.80 5.98 35.98
C GLU A 4 -4.17 5.70 34.53
N GLU A 5 -5.43 5.43 34.23
CA GLU A 5 -5.96 5.27 32.86
C GLU A 5 -5.83 6.58 32.07
N ILE A 6 -6.13 7.71 32.69
CA ILE A 6 -5.97 9.04 32.08
C ILE A 6 -4.50 9.32 31.74
N ARG A 7 -3.58 9.01 32.65
CA ARG A 7 -2.14 9.17 32.45
C ARG A 7 -1.60 8.25 31.35
N GLN A 8 -2.12 7.04 31.25
CA GLN A 8 -1.77 6.09 30.19
C GLN A 8 -2.26 6.58 28.81
N GLU A 9 -3.48 7.06 28.76
CA GLU A 9 -4.04 7.62 27.52
C GLU A 9 -3.26 8.87 27.04
N LEU A 10 -2.89 9.75 27.96
CA LEU A 10 -2.07 10.92 27.66
C LEU A 10 -0.65 10.54 27.19
N ARG A 11 -0.05 9.49 27.77
CA ARG A 11 1.24 8.96 27.30
C ARG A 11 1.13 8.40 25.87
N ASN A 12 0.06 7.66 25.58
CA ASN A 12 -0.20 7.09 24.27
C ASN A 12 -0.47 8.18 23.21
N LYS A 13 -1.25 9.22 23.57
CA LYS A 13 -1.47 10.39 22.69
C LYS A 13 -0.16 11.14 22.40
N LYS A 14 0.69 11.34 23.41
CA LYS A 14 2.02 11.98 23.22
C LYS A 14 2.95 11.12 22.37
N LYS A 15 2.91 9.79 22.53
CA LYS A 15 3.71 8.86 21.71
C LYS A 15 3.25 8.90 20.24
N LYS A 16 1.93 8.84 19.97
CA LYS A 16 1.37 8.98 18.62
C LYS A 16 1.71 10.34 17.98
N GLN A 17 1.63 11.44 18.75
CA GLN A 17 2.03 12.77 18.23
C GLN A 17 3.53 12.87 17.88
N ARG A 18 4.41 12.25 18.68
CA ARG A 18 5.86 12.23 18.38
C ARG A 18 6.16 11.43 17.12
N VAL A 19 5.52 10.28 16.94
CA VAL A 19 5.64 9.46 15.73
C VAL A 19 5.14 10.25 14.52
N ARG A 20 3.95 10.86 14.61
CA ARG A 20 3.38 11.69 13.53
C ARG A 20 4.28 12.87 13.13
N LYS A 21 4.89 13.57 14.11
CA LYS A 21 5.86 14.66 13.84
C LYS A 21 7.13 14.16 13.16
N ARG A 22 7.62 12.96 13.54
CA ARG A 22 8.81 12.35 12.91
C ARG A 22 8.52 11.91 11.47
N ILE A 23 7.33 11.36 11.22
CA ILE A 23 6.89 10.98 9.86
C ILE A 23 6.77 12.23 8.96
N ILE A 24 6.14 13.32 9.45
CA ILE A 24 6.03 14.57 8.71
C ILE A 24 7.42 15.15 8.42
N ALA A 25 8.34 15.11 9.38
CA ALA A 25 9.71 15.58 9.18
C ALA A 25 10.49 14.72 8.18
N ALA A 26 10.28 13.40 8.18
CA ALA A 26 10.89 12.49 7.21
C ALA A 26 10.33 12.70 5.80
N VAL A 27 9.02 12.90 5.66
CA VAL A 27 8.38 13.21 4.36
C VAL A 27 8.86 14.54 3.80
N LEU A 28 9.02 15.58 4.65
CA LEU A 28 9.58 16.86 4.25
C LEU A 28 11.07 16.75 3.88
N ALA A 29 11.85 15.93 4.59
CA ALA A 29 13.25 15.68 4.25
C ALA A 29 13.40 14.97 2.89
N VAL A 30 12.56 13.97 2.60
CA VAL A 30 12.55 13.28 1.30
C VAL A 30 12.17 14.23 0.17
N ALA A 31 11.21 15.12 0.38
CA ALA A 31 10.83 16.14 -0.61
C ALA A 31 12.00 17.13 -0.90
N VAL A 32 12.79 17.51 0.10
CA VAL A 32 13.95 18.39 -0.07
C VAL A 32 15.11 17.68 -0.78
N PHE A 33 15.33 16.38 -0.53
CA PHE A 33 16.34 15.59 -1.23
C PHE A 33 15.96 15.29 -2.68
N ALA A 34 14.68 15.15 -3.00
CA ALA A 34 14.21 14.96 -4.37
C ALA A 34 14.46 16.20 -5.26
N THR A 35 14.45 17.41 -4.68
CA THR A 35 14.73 18.65 -5.42
C THR A 35 16.23 18.98 -5.53
N ALA A 36 17.06 18.48 -4.62
CA ALA A 36 18.51 18.74 -4.62
C ALA A 36 19.32 17.69 -5.43
N GLY A 37 18.77 16.49 -5.64
CA GLY A 37 19.41 15.39 -6.39
C GLY A 37 19.37 15.52 -7.92
N TRP A 38 18.74 16.57 -8.46
CA TRP A 38 18.52 16.69 -9.92
C TRP A 38 19.68 17.30 -10.71
N PHE A 39 20.78 17.62 -10.08
CA PHE A 39 21.83 18.42 -10.75
C PHE A 39 23.20 17.76 -10.98
N THR A 40 23.45 16.50 -10.57
CA THR A 40 24.74 15.85 -10.95
C THR A 40 24.57 14.34 -11.12
N GLY A 41 24.34 13.89 -12.32
CA GLY A 41 24.44 12.47 -12.62
C GLY A 41 24.03 12.15 -14.05
N LYS A 42 24.95 12.26 -14.98
CA LYS A 42 24.82 11.64 -16.30
C LYS A 42 24.77 10.12 -16.08
N SER A 43 23.57 9.58 -15.84
CA SER A 43 23.35 8.14 -15.77
C SER A 43 23.18 7.59 -17.18
N ILE A 44 24.08 6.72 -17.56
CA ILE A 44 23.88 5.78 -18.67
C ILE A 44 22.88 4.74 -18.15
N GLY A 45 21.61 5.12 -18.08
CA GLY A 45 20.52 4.28 -17.58
C GLY A 45 19.66 3.79 -18.71
N ASN A 46 19.44 2.50 -18.74
CA ASN A 46 18.61 1.70 -19.61
C ASN A 46 17.34 2.41 -20.09
N ASN A 47 17.33 2.82 -21.35
CA ASN A 47 16.21 3.42 -22.08
C ASN A 47 14.88 2.64 -21.96
N LYS A 48 14.93 1.36 -21.63
CA LYS A 48 13.76 0.48 -21.44
C LYS A 48 13.09 0.71 -20.09
N TYR A 49 13.87 0.81 -19.00
CA TYR A 49 13.36 1.03 -17.64
C TYR A 49 12.72 2.43 -17.50
N ASP A 50 13.39 3.46 -18.03
CA ASP A 50 12.89 4.83 -18.02
C ASP A 50 11.60 5.00 -18.84
N LYS A 51 11.46 4.24 -19.94
CA LYS A 51 10.26 4.24 -20.79
C LYS A 51 9.09 3.53 -20.09
N GLU A 52 9.34 2.41 -19.42
CA GLU A 52 8.37 1.69 -18.62
C GLU A 52 7.91 2.55 -17.42
N MET A 53 8.84 3.16 -16.70
CA MET A 53 8.51 4.05 -15.57
C MET A 53 7.69 5.28 -16.00
N LYS A 54 7.99 5.88 -17.14
CA LYS A 54 7.18 6.99 -17.70
C LYS A 54 5.76 6.52 -18.06
N GLN A 55 5.60 5.31 -18.57
CA GLN A 55 4.30 4.74 -18.87
C GLN A 55 3.49 4.48 -17.60
N PHE A 56 4.12 4.02 -16.51
CA PHE A 56 3.47 3.85 -15.21
C PHE A 56 2.96 5.18 -14.64
N THR A 57 3.79 6.21 -14.66
CA THR A 57 3.45 7.51 -14.07
C THR A 57 2.32 8.23 -14.82
N SER A 58 2.16 7.97 -16.13
CA SER A 58 1.14 8.64 -16.94
C SER A 58 -0.28 8.08 -16.78
N VAL A 59 -0.43 6.96 -16.06
CA VAL A 59 -1.72 6.26 -15.92
C VAL A 59 -2.19 6.15 -14.45
N VAL A 60 -1.48 6.75 -13.52
CA VAL A 60 -1.86 6.76 -12.09
C VAL A 60 -2.99 7.74 -11.85
N GLU A 61 -4.06 7.29 -11.20
CA GLU A 61 -5.16 8.16 -10.79
C GLU A 61 -4.86 8.90 -9.48
N ASP A 62 -5.34 10.13 -9.38
CA ASP A 62 -5.17 10.99 -8.19
C ASP A 62 -6.22 10.64 -7.13
N LYS A 63 -5.89 9.69 -6.28
CA LYS A 63 -6.70 9.26 -5.11
C LYS A 63 -5.82 9.18 -3.86
N PRO A 64 -6.35 9.50 -2.67
CA PRO A 64 -5.55 9.51 -1.43
C PRO A 64 -4.81 8.20 -1.16
N LEU A 65 -5.45 7.04 -1.33
CA LEU A 65 -4.85 5.73 -1.11
C LEU A 65 -3.69 5.48 -2.08
N ILE A 66 -3.89 5.82 -3.36
CA ILE A 66 -2.89 5.66 -4.41
C ILE A 66 -1.70 6.59 -4.14
N ASN A 67 -1.96 7.86 -3.84
CA ASN A 67 -0.90 8.83 -3.54
C ASN A 67 -0.07 8.41 -2.33
N THR A 68 -0.72 7.90 -1.29
CA THR A 68 -0.06 7.36 -0.10
C THR A 68 0.84 6.17 -0.47
N ALA A 69 0.34 5.21 -1.24
CA ALA A 69 1.12 4.06 -1.68
C ALA A 69 2.28 4.45 -2.60
N MET A 70 2.05 5.33 -3.58
CA MET A 70 3.06 5.83 -4.51
C MET A 70 4.20 6.56 -3.79
N SER A 71 3.92 7.27 -2.70
CA SER A 71 4.94 7.96 -1.90
C SER A 71 5.93 7.01 -1.22
N GLN A 72 5.62 5.71 -1.16
CA GLN A 72 6.46 4.69 -0.54
C GLN A 72 7.32 3.91 -1.55
N LEU A 73 7.25 4.24 -2.83
CA LEU A 73 8.05 3.57 -3.85
C LEU A 73 9.54 3.61 -3.53
N GLY A 74 10.18 2.45 -3.67
CA GLY A 74 11.60 2.28 -3.35
C GLY A 74 11.90 1.96 -1.90
N ASN A 75 10.91 1.95 -0.98
CA ASN A 75 11.10 1.43 0.36
C ASN A 75 11.59 -0.03 0.29
N VAL A 76 12.57 -0.39 1.12
CA VAL A 76 13.18 -1.71 1.19
C VAL A 76 13.06 -2.22 2.62
N GLY A 77 12.73 -3.52 2.79
CA GLY A 77 12.65 -4.18 4.09
C GLY A 77 11.40 -3.86 4.90
N GLY A 78 10.59 -2.87 4.50
CA GLY A 78 9.29 -2.58 5.08
C GLY A 78 9.26 -2.15 6.55
N GLU A 79 10.42 -1.80 7.16
CA GLU A 79 10.51 -1.46 8.59
C GLU A 79 9.47 -0.44 9.08
N PRO A 80 9.15 0.65 8.37
CA PRO A 80 8.13 1.58 8.80
C PRO A 80 6.74 0.97 8.94
N PHE A 81 6.43 -0.05 8.15
CA PHE A 81 5.11 -0.68 8.09
C PHE A 81 4.96 -1.75 9.17
N TRP A 82 5.86 -2.75 9.22
CA TRP A 82 5.75 -3.81 10.20
C TRP A 82 6.00 -3.31 11.64
N THR A 83 6.82 -2.28 11.83
CA THR A 83 6.97 -1.61 13.14
C THR A 83 5.69 -0.85 13.54
N TRP A 84 5.04 -0.17 12.56
CA TRP A 84 3.76 0.49 12.79
C TRP A 84 2.68 -0.50 13.23
N PHE A 85 2.65 -1.68 12.61
CA PHE A 85 1.70 -2.74 12.94
C PHE A 85 1.95 -3.34 14.34
N GLY A 86 3.18 -3.27 14.83
CA GLY A 86 3.58 -3.75 16.16
C GLY A 86 4.57 -4.91 16.16
N PHE A 87 5.09 -5.30 14.99
CA PHE A 87 6.15 -6.30 14.93
C PHE A 87 7.50 -5.71 15.32
N GLY A 88 8.31 -6.49 16.07
CA GLY A 88 9.66 -6.12 16.51
C GLY A 88 10.77 -6.64 15.59
N MET A 89 10.42 -7.33 14.52
CA MET A 89 11.35 -7.93 13.56
C MET A 89 10.75 -7.92 12.16
N HIS A 90 11.58 -8.13 11.15
CA HIS A 90 11.16 -8.28 9.77
C HIS A 90 10.18 -9.46 9.62
N VAL A 91 9.06 -9.20 8.97
CA VAL A 91 8.02 -10.16 8.62
C VAL A 91 7.58 -9.90 7.17
N ASP A 92 6.75 -10.76 6.59
CA ASP A 92 6.08 -10.46 5.34
C ASP A 92 5.15 -9.26 5.52
N TRP A 93 5.28 -8.25 4.65
CA TRP A 93 4.67 -6.95 4.88
C TRP A 93 3.77 -6.44 3.74
N CYS A 94 3.36 -7.28 2.79
CA CYS A 94 2.43 -6.86 1.73
C CYS A 94 1.07 -6.42 2.29
N ALA A 95 0.46 -7.24 3.14
CA ALA A 95 -0.81 -6.96 3.81
C ALA A 95 -0.68 -5.79 4.81
N ILE A 96 0.41 -5.76 5.53
CA ILE A 96 0.73 -4.69 6.49
C ILE A 96 0.91 -3.33 5.77
N PHE A 97 1.54 -3.33 4.60
CA PHE A 97 1.70 -2.13 3.76
C PHE A 97 0.36 -1.56 3.32
N VAL A 98 -0.55 -2.42 2.85
CA VAL A 98 -1.91 -2.01 2.47
C VAL A 98 -2.63 -1.43 3.68
N SER A 99 -2.64 -2.13 4.82
CA SER A 99 -3.24 -1.63 6.07
C SER A 99 -2.67 -0.30 6.52
N TRP A 100 -1.35 -0.11 6.38
CA TRP A 100 -0.71 1.16 6.70
C TRP A 100 -1.22 2.29 5.78
N CYS A 101 -1.32 2.04 4.47
CA CYS A 101 -1.86 3.01 3.53
C CYS A 101 -3.33 3.36 3.84
N GLU A 102 -4.14 2.38 4.20
CA GLU A 102 -5.54 2.55 4.60
C GLU A 102 -5.67 3.38 5.89
N ASP A 103 -4.80 3.15 6.89
CA ASP A 103 -4.75 3.93 8.14
C ASP A 103 -4.39 5.39 7.88
N GLN A 104 -3.40 5.65 7.01
CA GLN A 104 -3.00 7.01 6.63
C GLN A 104 -4.15 7.78 5.95
N CYS A 105 -5.02 7.07 5.23
CA CYS A 105 -6.24 7.63 4.61
C CYS A 105 -7.43 7.70 5.58
N GLY A 106 -7.30 7.17 6.80
CA GLY A 106 -8.36 7.14 7.79
C GLY A 106 -9.43 6.08 7.53
N PHE A 107 -9.23 5.16 6.60
CA PHE A 107 -10.23 4.13 6.25
C PHE A 107 -10.44 3.15 7.40
N ILE A 108 -9.39 2.74 8.10
CA ILE A 108 -9.50 1.87 9.27
C ILE A 108 -10.28 2.56 10.40
N LYS A 109 -9.99 3.83 10.68
CA LYS A 109 -10.66 4.59 11.73
C LYS A 109 -12.17 4.77 11.48
N ASN A 110 -12.57 4.80 10.21
CA ASN A 110 -13.95 5.00 9.77
C ASN A 110 -14.65 3.69 9.39
N ASP A 111 -14.09 2.54 9.79
CA ASP A 111 -14.62 1.18 9.53
C ASP A 111 -14.86 0.86 8.03
N LYS A 112 -14.11 1.52 7.14
CA LYS A 112 -14.17 1.32 5.69
C LYS A 112 -13.25 0.19 5.23
N ALA A 113 -12.21 -0.10 6.00
CA ALA A 113 -11.22 -1.15 5.73
C ALA A 113 -10.68 -1.76 7.04
N PRO A 114 -10.22 -3.02 7.03
CA PRO A 114 -9.64 -3.67 8.19
C PRO A 114 -8.17 -3.28 8.40
N SER A 115 -7.65 -3.53 9.61
CA SER A 115 -6.20 -3.65 9.82
C SER A 115 -5.83 -5.13 9.78
N PHE A 116 -4.96 -5.56 8.86
CA PHE A 116 -4.61 -6.96 8.67
C PHE A 116 -3.13 -7.15 8.34
N ALA A 117 -2.55 -8.24 8.86
CA ALA A 117 -1.19 -8.68 8.56
C ALA A 117 -1.17 -9.95 7.69
N MET A 118 -2.27 -10.72 7.70
CA MET A 118 -2.44 -11.90 6.86
C MET A 118 -3.37 -11.57 5.69
N VAL A 119 -2.95 -11.91 4.47
CA VAL A 119 -3.72 -11.61 3.25
C VAL A 119 -5.12 -12.23 3.31
N ALA A 120 -5.22 -13.47 3.79
CA ALA A 120 -6.49 -14.19 3.94
C ALA A 120 -7.45 -13.50 4.92
N ASP A 121 -6.94 -12.90 6.01
CA ASP A 121 -7.78 -12.18 6.99
C ASP A 121 -8.40 -10.93 6.38
N GLY A 122 -7.60 -10.18 5.60
CA GLY A 122 -8.07 -9.02 4.85
C GLY A 122 -9.16 -9.41 3.85
N ALA A 123 -8.91 -10.39 3.00
CA ALA A 123 -9.89 -10.89 2.02
C ALA A 123 -11.20 -11.33 2.69
N ALA A 124 -11.10 -12.13 3.77
CA ALA A 124 -12.27 -12.59 4.51
C ALA A 124 -13.07 -11.43 5.13
N TRP A 125 -12.40 -10.36 5.55
CA TRP A 125 -13.08 -9.17 6.05
C TRP A 125 -13.87 -8.47 4.95
N PHE A 126 -13.25 -8.21 3.78
CA PHE A 126 -13.90 -7.56 2.64
C PHE A 126 -15.07 -8.39 2.10
N GLN A 127 -14.94 -9.73 2.08
CA GLN A 127 -16.04 -10.64 1.72
C GLN A 127 -17.23 -10.51 2.68
N ARG A 128 -16.98 -10.53 4.00
CA ARG A 128 -18.05 -10.39 5.02
C ARG A 128 -18.75 -9.03 4.96
N HIS A 129 -18.04 -7.98 4.55
CA HIS A 129 -18.58 -6.61 4.45
C HIS A 129 -19.17 -6.30 3.07
N LYS A 130 -19.26 -7.31 2.16
CA LYS A 130 -19.78 -7.14 0.79
C LYS A 130 -19.01 -6.10 -0.03
N GLN A 131 -17.72 -6.00 0.23
CA GLN A 131 -16.76 -5.14 -0.45
C GLN A 131 -15.86 -5.91 -1.42
N TRP A 132 -15.98 -7.24 -1.44
CA TRP A 132 -15.34 -8.10 -2.45
C TRP A 132 -16.12 -8.01 -3.74
N LEU A 133 -15.43 -7.72 -4.86
CA LEU A 133 -16.08 -7.55 -6.16
C LEU A 133 -16.59 -8.91 -6.69
N GLY A 134 -17.78 -8.89 -7.27
CA GLY A 134 -18.31 -10.04 -8.01
C GLY A 134 -17.59 -10.24 -9.36
N GLU A 135 -17.80 -11.38 -9.99
CA GLU A 135 -17.17 -11.74 -11.27
C GLU A 135 -17.49 -10.74 -12.40
N GLU A 136 -18.65 -10.09 -12.36
CA GLU A 136 -19.09 -9.12 -13.36
C GLU A 136 -18.60 -7.68 -13.08
N GLU A 137 -17.97 -7.45 -11.94
CA GLU A 137 -17.52 -6.13 -11.54
C GLU A 137 -16.05 -5.89 -11.95
N ALA A 138 -15.84 -4.89 -12.80
CA ALA A 138 -14.50 -4.49 -13.20
C ALA A 138 -13.75 -3.78 -12.05
N PRO A 139 -12.47 -4.09 -11.83
CA PRO A 139 -11.65 -3.36 -10.88
C PRO A 139 -11.41 -1.91 -11.35
N ALA A 140 -11.23 -1.02 -10.40
CA ALA A 140 -10.94 0.39 -10.62
C ALA A 140 -9.73 0.85 -9.78
N ALA A 141 -9.22 2.03 -10.08
CA ALA A 141 -8.18 2.66 -9.29
C ALA A 141 -8.66 2.89 -7.85
N GLY A 142 -7.83 2.54 -6.88
CA GLY A 142 -8.14 2.56 -5.45
C GLY A 142 -8.70 1.25 -4.91
N ASP A 143 -9.05 0.28 -5.76
CA ASP A 143 -9.38 -1.06 -5.31
C ASP A 143 -8.11 -1.80 -4.84
N LEU A 144 -8.30 -2.85 -4.05
CA LEU A 144 -7.25 -3.80 -3.72
C LEU A 144 -7.31 -4.99 -4.67
N VAL A 145 -6.16 -5.54 -5.02
CA VAL A 145 -6.04 -6.78 -5.78
C VAL A 145 -5.37 -7.85 -4.93
N PHE A 146 -5.94 -9.04 -4.94
CA PHE A 146 -5.45 -10.21 -4.20
C PHE A 146 -4.93 -11.26 -5.19
N PHE A 147 -3.82 -11.89 -4.84
CA PHE A 147 -3.13 -12.84 -5.71
C PHE A 147 -3.00 -14.21 -5.03
N ASP A 148 -3.07 -15.22 -5.86
CA ASP A 148 -2.74 -16.62 -5.57
C ASP A 148 -1.73 -17.04 -6.64
N TRP A 149 -0.44 -17.02 -6.28
CA TRP A 149 0.66 -17.20 -7.25
C TRP A 149 0.77 -18.63 -7.78
N ASN A 150 0.46 -19.59 -6.94
CA ASN A 150 0.60 -21.01 -7.22
C ASN A 150 -0.73 -21.72 -7.55
N GLN A 151 -1.85 -21.00 -7.46
CA GLN A 151 -3.22 -21.44 -7.76
C GLN A 151 -3.67 -22.61 -6.86
N ASP A 152 -3.25 -22.60 -5.60
CA ASP A 152 -3.64 -23.59 -4.60
C ASP A 152 -4.89 -23.17 -3.78
N LYS A 153 -5.47 -21.99 -4.09
CA LYS A 153 -6.60 -21.33 -3.45
C LYS A 153 -6.26 -20.67 -2.12
N GLU A 154 -5.00 -20.55 -1.78
CA GLU A 154 -4.53 -19.72 -0.68
C GLU A 154 -4.04 -18.37 -1.23
N LEU A 155 -4.33 -17.29 -0.54
CA LEU A 155 -3.96 -15.96 -1.00
C LEU A 155 -2.57 -15.60 -0.50
N ASP A 156 -1.66 -15.37 -1.45
CA ASP A 156 -0.24 -15.13 -1.18
C ASP A 156 0.10 -13.65 -1.03
N HIS A 157 -0.64 -12.77 -1.71
CA HIS A 157 -0.21 -11.38 -1.87
C HIS A 157 -1.39 -10.43 -2.07
N VAL A 158 -1.16 -9.14 -1.77
CA VAL A 158 -2.13 -8.06 -1.98
C VAL A 158 -1.42 -6.79 -2.42
N GLY A 159 -2.07 -6.05 -3.32
CA GLY A 159 -1.59 -4.75 -3.80
C GLY A 159 -2.72 -3.73 -3.94
N ILE A 160 -2.35 -2.48 -4.19
CA ILE A 160 -3.28 -1.38 -4.43
C ILE A 160 -3.31 -1.09 -5.93
N VAL A 161 -4.50 -1.10 -6.54
CA VAL A 161 -4.71 -0.77 -7.95
C VAL A 161 -4.53 0.73 -8.15
N THR A 162 -3.62 1.11 -9.03
CA THR A 162 -3.36 2.53 -9.35
C THR A 162 -4.07 2.99 -10.60
N SER A 163 -4.35 2.07 -11.52
CA SER A 163 -5.18 2.30 -12.72
C SER A 163 -5.48 1.01 -13.46
N VAL A 164 -6.49 1.06 -14.32
CA VAL A 164 -6.83 0.02 -15.28
C VAL A 164 -6.89 0.66 -16.67
N VAL A 165 -6.00 0.24 -17.58
CA VAL A 165 -5.89 0.82 -18.92
C VAL A 165 -5.60 -0.27 -19.95
N ASN A 166 -6.40 -0.36 -21.02
CA ASN A 166 -6.21 -1.29 -22.12
C ASN A 166 -5.96 -2.74 -21.66
N ASP A 167 -6.86 -3.29 -20.85
CA ASP A 167 -6.80 -4.63 -20.29
C ASP A 167 -5.55 -4.91 -19.43
N LYS A 168 -4.92 -3.86 -18.92
CA LYS A 168 -3.80 -3.92 -17.98
C LYS A 168 -4.18 -3.30 -16.65
N LEU A 169 -3.85 -4.05 -15.60
CA LEU A 169 -3.93 -3.64 -14.22
C LEU A 169 -2.56 -3.09 -13.80
N PHE A 170 -2.52 -1.89 -13.29
CA PHE A 170 -1.33 -1.29 -12.68
C PHE A 170 -1.51 -1.23 -11.17
N THR A 171 -0.45 -1.59 -10.42
CA THR A 171 -0.48 -1.68 -8.96
C THR A 171 0.71 -1.01 -8.31
N VAL A 172 0.56 -0.68 -7.02
CA VAL A 172 1.67 -0.51 -6.08
C VAL A 172 1.57 -1.59 -5.02
N GLU A 173 2.68 -2.26 -4.78
CA GLU A 173 2.76 -3.42 -3.91
C GLU A 173 3.90 -3.28 -2.90
N GLY A 174 3.60 -3.55 -1.63
CA GLY A 174 4.60 -3.76 -0.59
C GLY A 174 5.14 -5.18 -0.63
N ASN A 175 6.33 -5.40 -0.11
CA ASN A 175 6.98 -6.71 -0.04
C ASN A 175 7.16 -7.43 -1.39
N SER A 176 7.09 -6.73 -2.51
CA SER A 176 7.34 -7.30 -3.82
C SER A 176 8.85 -7.47 -4.05
N GLY A 177 9.40 -8.63 -3.63
CA GLY A 177 10.84 -8.87 -3.50
C GLY A 177 11.47 -7.93 -2.48
N ASP A 178 10.87 -7.87 -1.31
CA ASP A 178 11.26 -7.05 -0.15
C ASP A 178 11.32 -5.53 -0.44
N ARG A 179 10.48 -5.06 -1.38
CA ARG A 179 10.42 -3.66 -1.79
C ARG A 179 8.99 -3.19 -2.05
N CYS A 180 8.79 -1.88 -1.92
CA CYS A 180 7.61 -1.24 -2.48
C CYS A 180 7.85 -0.93 -3.96
N ARG A 181 7.02 -1.52 -4.84
CA ARG A 181 7.19 -1.45 -6.30
C ARG A 181 5.90 -1.23 -7.03
N GLN A 182 6.01 -0.60 -8.20
CA GLN A 182 4.95 -0.66 -9.22
C GLN A 182 5.04 -1.97 -10.00
N LYS A 183 3.86 -2.54 -10.32
CA LYS A 183 3.73 -3.74 -11.12
C LYS A 183 2.63 -3.57 -12.16
N ARG A 184 2.60 -4.50 -13.12
CA ARG A 184 1.60 -4.53 -14.19
C ARG A 184 1.24 -5.97 -14.51
N TYR A 185 -0.06 -6.23 -14.59
CA TYR A 185 -0.66 -7.53 -14.91
C TYR A 185 -1.61 -7.41 -16.09
N ALA A 186 -1.96 -8.50 -16.74
CA ALA A 186 -3.17 -8.56 -17.55
C ALA A 186 -4.39 -8.65 -16.61
N LEU A 187 -5.53 -8.09 -16.98
CA LEU A 187 -6.77 -8.27 -16.19
C LEU A 187 -7.20 -9.75 -16.09
N THR A 188 -6.81 -10.53 -17.10
CA THR A 188 -7.09 -11.97 -17.18
C THR A 188 -5.93 -12.83 -16.67
N ASP A 189 -4.98 -12.25 -15.92
CA ASP A 189 -3.86 -13.01 -15.38
C ASP A 189 -4.38 -14.03 -14.35
N PRO A 190 -4.14 -15.34 -14.54
CA PRO A 190 -4.72 -16.37 -13.68
C PRO A 190 -4.24 -16.34 -12.22
N VAL A 191 -3.20 -15.57 -11.92
CA VAL A 191 -2.72 -15.37 -10.54
C VAL A 191 -3.58 -14.37 -9.76
N ILE A 192 -4.48 -13.63 -10.44
CA ILE A 192 -5.39 -12.71 -9.77
C ILE A 192 -6.58 -13.50 -9.21
N ALA A 193 -6.68 -13.55 -7.89
CA ALA A 193 -7.74 -14.27 -7.20
C ALA A 193 -9.02 -13.43 -7.00
N GLY A 194 -8.89 -12.09 -7.00
CA GLY A 194 -10.05 -11.19 -6.88
C GLY A 194 -9.67 -9.79 -6.45
N TYR A 195 -10.70 -8.99 -6.21
CA TYR A 195 -10.56 -7.58 -5.87
C TYR A 195 -11.46 -7.21 -4.69
N ALA A 196 -11.06 -6.17 -3.97
CA ALA A 196 -11.92 -5.56 -2.95
C ALA A 196 -12.00 -4.04 -3.17
N ARG A 197 -13.20 -3.48 -2.98
CA ARG A 197 -13.46 -2.05 -3.12
C ARG A 197 -13.67 -1.39 -1.79
N ILE A 198 -12.88 -0.35 -1.51
CA ILE A 198 -13.05 0.48 -0.33
C ILE A 198 -14.06 1.58 -0.66
N PRO A 199 -15.16 1.72 0.10
CA PRO A 199 -16.16 2.77 -0.14
C PRO A 199 -15.54 4.18 0.03
N GLU A 200 -15.85 5.08 -0.90
CA GLU A 200 -15.43 6.49 -0.83
C GLU A 200 -16.10 7.25 0.31
#